data_4152f671616fd1fd07750d56587a74ba
#
_entry.id   4152f671616fd1fd07750d56587a74ba
#
_cell.length_a   1.000
_cell.length_b   1.000
_cell.length_c   1.000
_cell.angle_alpha   90.00
_cell.angle_beta   90.00
_cell.angle_gamma   90.00
#
_symmetry.space_group_name_H-M   'P 1'
#
loop_
_entity.id
_entity.type
_entity.pdbx_description
1 polymer ?
#
loop_
_entity_poly.entity_id
_entity_poly.type
_entity_poly.pdbx_seq_one_letter_code
_entity_poly.pdbx_strand_id
1 'polypeptide(L)'
;TNIIIGLLVIFYTVSGGTKAVNFTQKYQMGVILIGLIIVLFTIFSLLPNDIDFDKAIKIASANSKMDVLNFSFDLDNRYTVWSGIIGGTFLMMSYFGTDQSQVQRYLSGKSLKEMQLGMIFNGIFKIPMQFFILFIGVMVFVFYQFNPSPLNFNPQGKIIISNSNYENEYKELEKNLQNNFNEKTFILTDILSKNKMEVKEKIDNLNYEEKNIRDRAKILIGKAAKEKNEKVETNDKDYVFINFILENLPKGLIGLLLAVIISAAMSSTSSEINALATTTSIDILKRNFSYVNDGNIIYFTKLMTLFWGLCAIAIACVAFLADNLIQLVNIIGSIFYGNVLGIFLIAFFLKALQSNAVFIGAIITQIIIIIAWFYDWMPFLWLNVFGCVMVILISFLIHLT
;
A
#
# COMPACT_ATOMS: atom_id res chain seq x y z
N THR A 1 -18.87 5.71 -5.22
CA THR A 1 -17.62 5.93 -5.99
C THR A 1 -17.08 4.61 -6.52
N ASN A 2 -16.88 3.57 -5.68
CA ASN A 2 -16.28 2.28 -6.07
C ASN A 2 -17.03 1.58 -7.21
N ILE A 3 -18.37 1.59 -7.20
CA ILE A 3 -19.18 0.99 -8.27
C ILE A 3 -18.97 1.71 -9.60
N ILE A 4 -18.98 3.05 -9.61
CA ILE A 4 -18.80 3.84 -10.84
C ILE A 4 -17.42 3.60 -11.44
N ILE A 5 -16.37 3.70 -10.62
CA ILE A 5 -14.99 3.44 -11.06
C ILE A 5 -14.86 1.99 -11.53
N GLY A 6 -15.41 1.02 -10.80
CA GLY A 6 -15.37 -0.38 -11.16
C GLY A 6 -16.04 -0.67 -12.51
N LEU A 7 -17.21 -0.08 -12.79
CA LEU A 7 -17.88 -0.22 -14.09
C LEU A 7 -17.06 0.40 -15.23
N LEU A 8 -16.47 1.58 -15.01
CA LEU A 8 -15.57 2.21 -15.99
C LEU A 8 -14.34 1.33 -16.27
N VAL A 9 -13.75 0.73 -15.22
CA VAL A 9 -12.61 -0.19 -15.37
C VAL A 9 -13.01 -1.42 -16.18
N ILE A 10 -14.14 -2.05 -15.89
CA ILE A 10 -14.63 -3.21 -16.62
C ILE A 10 -14.80 -2.85 -18.11
N PHE A 11 -15.50 -1.74 -18.40
CA PHE A 11 -15.72 -1.28 -19.78
C PHE A 11 -14.40 -1.04 -20.53
N TYR A 12 -13.47 -0.35 -19.88
CA TYR A 12 -12.14 -0.06 -20.42
C TYR A 12 -11.33 -1.35 -20.67
N THR A 13 -11.35 -2.30 -19.71
CA THR A 13 -10.59 -3.56 -19.79
C THR A 13 -11.11 -4.48 -20.90
N VAL A 14 -12.44 -4.63 -21.00
CA VAL A 14 -13.08 -5.45 -22.04
C VAL A 14 -12.81 -4.89 -23.44
N SER A 15 -12.67 -3.55 -23.58
CA SER A 15 -12.48 -2.87 -24.85
C SER A 15 -11.02 -2.72 -25.28
N GLY A 16 -10.14 -2.35 -24.34
CA GLY A 16 -8.78 -1.86 -24.64
C GLY A 16 -7.66 -2.89 -24.54
N GLY A 17 -7.83 -3.92 -23.71
CA GLY A 17 -6.80 -4.93 -23.46
C GLY A 17 -5.49 -4.36 -22.87
N THR A 18 -4.48 -5.24 -22.71
CA THR A 18 -3.20 -4.92 -22.06
C THR A 18 -2.34 -3.87 -22.76
N LYS A 19 -2.45 -3.72 -24.10
CA LYS A 19 -1.63 -2.75 -24.84
C LYS A 19 -1.98 -1.30 -24.50
N ALA A 20 -3.27 -0.99 -24.39
CA ALA A 20 -3.73 0.35 -24.03
C ALA A 20 -3.29 0.71 -22.60
N VAL A 21 -3.40 -0.23 -21.68
CA VAL A 21 -2.98 -0.07 -20.29
C VAL A 21 -1.48 0.25 -20.20
N ASN A 22 -0.63 -0.54 -20.83
CA ASN A 22 0.82 -0.33 -20.80
C ASN A 22 1.26 1.00 -21.43
N PHE A 23 0.55 1.48 -22.45
CA PHE A 23 0.84 2.76 -23.07
C PHE A 23 0.54 3.93 -22.16
N THR A 24 -0.61 3.94 -21.50
CA THR A 24 -1.03 5.03 -20.61
C THR A 24 -0.18 5.08 -19.34
N GLN A 25 0.27 3.93 -18.78
CA GLN A 25 1.08 3.87 -17.56
C GLN A 25 2.40 4.66 -17.65
N LYS A 26 3.02 4.75 -18.83
CA LYS A 26 4.27 5.53 -18.99
C LYS A 26 4.07 7.00 -18.72
N TYR A 27 3.00 7.57 -19.28
CA TYR A 27 2.68 9.00 -19.08
C TYR A 27 2.22 9.29 -17.66
N GLN A 28 1.42 8.39 -17.09
CA GLN A 28 0.98 8.48 -15.69
C GLN A 28 2.18 8.53 -14.73
N MET A 29 3.15 7.63 -14.90
CA MET A 29 4.36 7.61 -14.09
C MET A 29 5.17 8.92 -14.22
N GLY A 30 5.31 9.43 -15.44
CA GLY A 30 5.99 10.70 -15.68
C GLY A 30 5.30 11.87 -14.95
N VAL A 31 3.98 11.97 -15.03
CA VAL A 31 3.22 13.03 -14.34
C VAL A 31 3.29 12.88 -12.83
N ILE A 32 3.22 11.66 -12.29
CA ILE A 32 3.36 11.40 -10.86
C ILE A 32 4.73 11.87 -10.36
N LEU A 33 5.82 11.48 -11.03
CA LEU A 33 7.17 11.85 -10.62
C LEU A 33 7.39 13.36 -10.68
N ILE A 34 6.97 14.03 -11.75
CA ILE A 34 7.03 15.49 -11.85
C ILE A 34 6.19 16.14 -10.75
N GLY A 35 4.99 15.65 -10.52
CA GLY A 35 4.11 16.12 -9.46
C GLY A 35 4.76 16.01 -8.08
N LEU A 36 5.39 14.86 -7.76
CA LEU A 36 6.10 14.67 -6.51
C LEU A 36 7.30 15.62 -6.35
N ILE A 37 8.03 15.89 -7.42
CA ILE A 37 9.12 16.87 -7.41
C ILE A 37 8.56 18.26 -7.11
N ILE A 38 7.48 18.67 -7.75
CA ILE A 38 6.82 19.96 -7.50
C ILE A 38 6.32 20.03 -6.05
N VAL A 39 5.72 18.97 -5.53
CA VAL A 39 5.30 18.88 -4.12
C VAL A 39 6.48 19.13 -3.20
N LEU A 40 7.63 18.48 -3.43
CA LEU A 40 8.82 18.67 -2.61
C LEU A 40 9.31 20.14 -2.62
N PHE A 41 9.40 20.76 -3.79
CA PHE A 41 9.76 22.17 -3.91
C PHE A 41 8.73 23.07 -3.21
N THR A 42 7.44 22.78 -3.33
CA THR A 42 6.38 23.53 -2.65
C THR A 42 6.54 23.44 -1.14
N ILE A 43 6.81 22.24 -0.60
CA ILE A 43 7.06 22.08 0.84
C ILE A 43 8.19 23.02 1.29
N PHE A 44 9.35 22.98 0.64
CA PHE A 44 10.47 23.84 1.01
C PHE A 44 10.18 25.34 0.86
N SER A 45 9.37 25.74 -0.13
CA SER A 45 8.98 27.14 -0.32
C SER A 45 8.01 27.66 0.76
N LEU A 46 7.29 26.75 1.44
CA LEU A 46 6.32 27.07 2.49
C LEU A 46 6.90 26.94 3.91
N LEU A 47 8.11 26.38 4.04
CA LEU A 47 8.81 26.36 5.33
C LEU A 47 9.32 27.76 5.68
N PRO A 48 9.51 28.09 6.98
CA PRO A 48 10.16 29.32 7.40
C PRO A 48 11.55 29.49 6.73
N ASN A 49 11.92 30.72 6.37
CA ASN A 49 13.16 31.03 5.63
C ASN A 49 14.44 30.55 6.31
N ASP A 50 14.41 30.39 7.62
CA ASP A 50 15.51 29.88 8.43
C ASP A 50 15.61 28.35 8.47
N ILE A 51 14.65 27.61 7.89
CA ILE A 51 14.63 26.15 7.82
C ILE A 51 15.10 25.68 6.46
N ASP A 52 16.37 25.36 6.37
CA ASP A 52 17.00 24.73 5.20
C ASP A 52 16.83 23.22 5.22
N PHE A 53 17.33 22.53 4.18
CA PHE A 53 17.26 21.07 4.03
C PHE A 53 17.87 20.33 5.23
N ASP A 54 19.04 20.75 5.72
CA ASP A 54 19.72 20.09 6.85
C ASP A 54 18.94 20.25 8.14
N LYS A 55 18.35 21.41 8.36
CA LYS A 55 17.51 21.67 9.53
C LYS A 55 16.21 20.88 9.47
N ALA A 56 15.58 20.77 8.29
CA ALA A 56 14.39 19.95 8.10
C ALA A 56 14.67 18.47 8.46
N ILE A 57 15.81 17.91 8.03
CA ILE A 57 16.23 16.56 8.40
C ILE A 57 16.48 16.44 9.91
N LYS A 58 17.12 17.43 10.54
CA LYS A 58 17.34 17.42 12.00
C LYS A 58 16.02 17.42 12.77
N ILE A 59 15.04 18.20 12.33
CA ILE A 59 13.69 18.23 12.93
C ILE A 59 12.98 16.87 12.76
N ALA A 60 13.05 16.29 11.57
CA ALA A 60 12.52 14.97 11.33
C ALA A 60 13.18 13.91 12.22
N SER A 61 14.50 13.96 12.39
CA SER A 61 15.27 13.08 13.26
C SER A 61 14.93 13.26 14.74
N ALA A 62 14.76 14.51 15.21
CA ALA A 62 14.34 14.80 16.58
C ALA A 62 12.96 14.21 16.91
N ASN A 63 12.09 14.09 15.90
CA ASN A 63 10.79 13.42 16.02
C ASN A 63 10.82 11.92 15.68
N SER A 64 11.99 11.28 15.67
CA SER A 64 12.19 9.85 15.35
C SER A 64 11.61 9.41 13.99
N LYS A 65 11.45 10.36 13.04
CA LYS A 65 10.95 10.05 11.68
C LYS A 65 12.04 9.54 10.74
N MET A 66 13.31 9.66 11.14
CA MET A 66 14.46 9.15 10.41
C MET A 66 14.99 7.82 10.99
N ASP A 67 14.40 7.32 12.07
CA ASP A 67 14.75 6.04 12.69
C ASP A 67 14.07 4.89 11.92
N VAL A 68 14.57 4.65 10.70
CA VAL A 68 13.94 3.71 9.76
C VAL A 68 14.44 2.27 9.95
N LEU A 69 15.65 2.09 10.50
CA LEU A 69 16.32 0.79 10.57
C LEU A 69 16.28 0.24 12.00
N ASN A 70 15.56 -0.84 12.18
CA ASN A 70 15.57 -1.61 13.42
C ASN A 70 16.37 -2.91 13.22
N PHE A 71 17.57 -2.98 13.80
CA PHE A 71 18.47 -4.13 13.71
C PHE A 71 18.22 -5.17 14.81
N SER A 72 17.25 -4.99 15.69
CA SER A 72 16.91 -6.01 16.68
C SER A 72 16.48 -7.29 15.98
N PHE A 73 17.01 -8.43 16.44
CA PHE A 73 16.55 -9.74 16.00
C PHE A 73 15.36 -10.14 16.87
N ASP A 74 14.20 -9.62 16.50
CA ASP A 74 12.93 -9.86 17.17
C ASP A 74 11.94 -10.43 16.14
N LEU A 75 11.57 -11.69 16.33
CA LEU A 75 10.68 -12.40 15.41
C LEU A 75 9.23 -11.96 15.58
N ASP A 76 8.86 -11.37 16.71
CA ASP A 76 7.50 -10.89 16.97
C ASP A 76 7.29 -9.48 16.40
N ASN A 77 8.38 -8.74 16.13
CA ASN A 77 8.31 -7.44 15.52
C ASN A 77 8.15 -7.56 14.00
N ARG A 78 7.08 -6.96 13.48
CA ARG A 78 6.72 -7.00 12.06
C ARG A 78 7.75 -6.33 11.15
N TYR A 79 8.43 -5.30 11.63
CA TYR A 79 9.29 -4.43 10.82
C TYR A 79 10.69 -4.32 11.42
N THR A 80 11.49 -5.34 11.22
CA THR A 80 12.94 -5.34 11.49
C THR A 80 13.70 -5.45 10.17
N VAL A 81 15.00 -5.14 10.18
CA VAL A 81 15.87 -5.36 9.03
C VAL A 81 15.84 -6.82 8.58
N TRP A 82 15.78 -7.75 9.53
CA TRP A 82 15.76 -9.19 9.26
C TRP A 82 14.45 -9.66 8.61
N SER A 83 13.30 -9.23 9.13
CA SER A 83 12.00 -9.53 8.52
C SER A 83 11.88 -8.89 7.13
N GLY A 84 12.42 -7.68 6.95
CA GLY A 84 12.46 -6.98 5.67
C GLY A 84 13.34 -7.67 4.63
N ILE A 85 14.57 -8.07 4.98
CA ILE A 85 15.48 -8.74 4.05
C ILE A 85 15.00 -10.15 3.76
N ILE A 86 14.75 -10.97 4.77
CA ILE A 86 14.40 -12.39 4.55
C ILE A 86 12.96 -12.50 4.08
N GLY A 87 11.98 -12.10 4.90
CA GLY A 87 10.56 -12.21 4.57
C GLY A 87 10.17 -11.40 3.35
N GLY A 88 10.70 -10.16 3.25
CA GLY A 88 10.51 -9.29 2.10
C GLY A 88 11.09 -9.86 0.80
N THR A 89 12.24 -10.55 0.83
CA THR A 89 12.80 -11.22 -0.36
C THR A 89 11.85 -12.31 -0.85
N PHE A 90 11.34 -13.17 0.02
CA PHE A 90 10.39 -14.22 -0.38
C PHE A 90 9.08 -13.62 -0.92
N LEU A 91 8.56 -12.57 -0.29
CA LEU A 91 7.39 -11.84 -0.75
C LEU A 91 7.62 -11.28 -2.16
N MET A 92 8.77 -10.62 -2.39
CA MET A 92 9.10 -10.02 -3.69
C MET A 92 9.41 -11.06 -4.76
N MET A 93 10.06 -12.16 -4.42
CA MET A 93 10.27 -13.28 -5.34
C MET A 93 8.93 -13.87 -5.80
N SER A 94 7.97 -14.02 -4.91
CA SER A 94 6.63 -14.46 -5.28
C SER A 94 5.93 -13.43 -6.16
N TYR A 95 5.86 -12.18 -5.74
CA TYR A 95 5.20 -11.10 -6.46
C TYR A 95 5.76 -10.91 -7.88
N PHE A 96 7.09 -10.87 -8.04
CA PHE A 96 7.71 -10.67 -9.35
C PHE A 96 7.88 -11.96 -10.15
N GLY A 97 7.92 -13.13 -9.53
CA GLY A 97 8.21 -14.39 -10.19
C GLY A 97 6.99 -15.26 -10.46
N THR A 98 5.91 -15.13 -9.68
CA THR A 98 4.76 -16.03 -9.79
C THR A 98 3.41 -15.33 -9.99
N ASP A 99 3.31 -14.03 -9.69
CA ASP A 99 2.09 -13.28 -9.88
C ASP A 99 1.84 -13.01 -11.37
N GLN A 100 0.76 -13.57 -11.90
CA GLN A 100 0.40 -13.48 -13.31
C GLN A 100 0.25 -12.04 -13.79
N SER A 101 -0.27 -11.15 -12.97
CA SER A 101 -0.46 -9.74 -13.34
C SER A 101 0.87 -9.02 -13.61
N GLN A 102 1.93 -9.40 -12.90
CA GLN A 102 3.27 -8.86 -13.08
C GLN A 102 4.01 -9.58 -14.21
N VAL A 103 4.03 -10.92 -14.18
CA VAL A 103 4.73 -11.75 -15.15
C VAL A 103 4.24 -11.50 -16.58
N GLN A 104 2.93 -11.36 -16.78
CA GLN A 104 2.34 -11.05 -18.08
C GLN A 104 2.86 -9.73 -18.68
N ARG A 105 3.16 -8.72 -17.84
CA ARG A 105 3.73 -7.45 -18.28
C ARG A 105 5.16 -7.61 -18.82
N TYR A 106 5.99 -8.40 -18.13
CA TYR A 106 7.37 -8.67 -18.57
C TYR A 106 7.37 -9.45 -19.88
N LEU A 107 6.54 -10.50 -19.95
CA LEU A 107 6.45 -11.38 -21.11
C LEU A 107 5.86 -10.69 -22.34
N SER A 108 5.30 -9.48 -22.21
CA SER A 108 4.81 -8.68 -23.35
C SER A 108 5.93 -7.97 -24.14
N GLY A 109 7.19 -8.06 -23.70
CA GLY A 109 8.36 -7.51 -24.40
C GLY A 109 8.63 -8.21 -25.72
N LYS A 110 9.24 -7.50 -26.69
CA LYS A 110 9.50 -8.00 -28.04
C LYS A 110 10.66 -8.99 -28.10
N SER A 111 11.56 -9.00 -27.13
CA SER A 111 12.70 -9.89 -27.06
C SER A 111 13.07 -10.21 -25.60
N LEU A 112 13.76 -11.35 -25.39
CA LEU A 112 14.26 -11.75 -24.08
C LEU A 112 15.15 -10.66 -23.44
N LYS A 113 16.00 -10.02 -24.25
CA LYS A 113 16.86 -8.92 -23.80
C LYS A 113 16.07 -7.71 -23.33
N GLU A 114 15.00 -7.35 -24.03
CA GLU A 114 14.12 -6.24 -23.64
C GLU A 114 13.40 -6.55 -22.32
N MET A 115 12.91 -7.76 -22.13
CA MET A 115 12.28 -8.22 -20.90
C MET A 115 13.27 -8.18 -19.71
N GLN A 116 14.48 -8.71 -19.87
CA GLN A 116 15.53 -8.70 -18.85
C GLN A 116 15.94 -7.28 -18.47
N LEU A 117 16.16 -6.40 -19.46
CA LEU A 117 16.52 -5.00 -19.20
C LEU A 117 15.37 -4.26 -18.50
N GLY A 118 14.11 -4.54 -18.86
CA GLY A 118 12.95 -3.98 -18.19
C GLY A 118 12.85 -4.36 -16.72
N MET A 119 13.14 -5.62 -16.38
CA MET A 119 13.16 -6.09 -14.99
C MET A 119 14.32 -5.46 -14.19
N ILE A 120 15.53 -5.40 -14.75
CA ILE A 120 16.68 -4.76 -14.11
C ILE A 120 16.41 -3.27 -13.89
N PHE A 121 15.89 -2.58 -14.90
CA PHE A 121 15.51 -1.16 -14.80
C PHE A 121 14.46 -0.93 -13.70
N ASN A 122 13.42 -1.77 -13.64
CA ASN A 122 12.41 -1.69 -12.59
C ASN A 122 13.03 -1.85 -11.21
N GLY A 123 13.92 -2.82 -11.00
CA GLY A 123 14.61 -3.03 -9.72
C GLY A 123 15.48 -1.82 -9.32
N ILE A 124 16.31 -1.34 -10.23
CA ILE A 124 17.22 -0.20 -9.96
C ILE A 124 16.44 1.10 -9.72
N PHE A 125 15.40 1.37 -10.51
CA PHE A 125 14.64 2.61 -10.42
C PHE A 125 13.65 2.64 -9.25
N LYS A 126 13.02 1.50 -8.96
CA LYS A 126 11.97 1.41 -7.92
C LYS A 126 12.52 1.70 -6.52
N ILE A 127 13.74 1.27 -6.21
CA ILE A 127 14.34 1.47 -4.88
C ILE A 127 14.54 2.97 -4.58
N PRO A 128 15.28 3.76 -5.38
CA PRO A 128 15.43 5.20 -5.15
C PRO A 128 14.08 5.94 -5.18
N MET A 129 13.17 5.56 -6.06
CA MET A 129 11.83 6.15 -6.14
C MET A 129 11.05 5.92 -4.84
N GLN A 130 11.12 4.73 -4.26
CA GLN A 130 10.44 4.44 -2.98
C GLN A 130 11.02 5.29 -1.84
N PHE A 131 12.33 5.42 -1.75
CA PHE A 131 12.97 6.32 -0.79
C PHE A 131 12.53 7.76 -1.00
N PHE A 132 12.45 8.22 -2.24
CA PHE A 132 12.01 9.57 -2.56
C PHE A 132 10.55 9.83 -2.13
N ILE A 133 9.64 8.88 -2.37
CA ILE A 133 8.24 8.98 -1.95
C ILE A 133 8.14 9.05 -0.42
N LEU A 134 8.86 8.16 0.29
CA LEU A 134 8.87 8.16 1.75
C LEU A 134 9.47 9.46 2.31
N PHE A 135 10.53 9.97 1.68
CA PHE A 135 11.15 11.23 2.05
C PHE A 135 10.17 12.41 1.92
N ILE A 136 9.38 12.48 0.84
CA ILE A 136 8.32 13.48 0.71
C ILE A 136 7.32 13.36 1.86
N GLY A 137 6.93 12.16 2.26
CA GLY A 137 6.06 11.94 3.43
C GLY A 137 6.66 12.51 4.71
N VAL A 138 7.96 12.31 4.93
CA VAL A 138 8.68 12.92 6.06
C VAL A 138 8.71 14.44 5.96
N MET A 139 8.89 14.99 4.77
CA MET A 139 8.90 16.46 4.58
C MET A 139 7.50 17.07 4.77
N VAL A 140 6.43 16.39 4.40
CA VAL A 140 5.04 16.81 4.75
C VAL A 140 4.85 16.82 6.26
N PHE A 141 5.40 15.82 6.98
CA PHE A 141 5.39 15.85 8.45
C PHE A 141 6.12 17.09 8.98
N VAL A 142 7.31 17.42 8.44
CA VAL A 142 8.07 18.62 8.84
C VAL A 142 7.27 19.91 8.53
N PHE A 143 6.60 19.98 7.39
CA PHE A 143 5.73 21.10 7.04
C PHE A 143 4.66 21.35 8.13
N TYR A 144 3.98 20.30 8.60
CA TYR A 144 2.97 20.41 9.66
C TYR A 144 3.55 20.66 11.06
N GLN A 145 4.87 20.71 11.24
CA GLN A 145 5.49 21.21 12.48
C GLN A 145 5.51 22.76 12.54
N PHE A 146 5.41 23.44 11.40
CA PHE A 146 5.43 24.90 11.27
C PHE A 146 4.12 25.46 10.75
N ASN A 147 3.22 24.63 10.28
CA ASN A 147 1.90 25.01 9.78
C ASN A 147 0.83 24.27 10.56
N PRO A 148 -0.20 24.95 11.08
CA PRO A 148 -1.24 24.29 11.86
C PRO A 148 -1.97 23.23 11.03
N SER A 149 -2.14 22.06 11.62
CA SER A 149 -2.87 20.96 11.00
C SER A 149 -4.27 20.83 11.58
N PRO A 150 -5.26 20.35 10.81
CA PRO A 150 -6.58 20.07 11.35
C PRO A 150 -6.48 18.96 12.41
N LEU A 151 -7.42 18.94 13.35
CA LEU A 151 -7.51 17.90 14.39
C LEU A 151 -7.80 16.51 13.80
N ASN A 152 -8.55 16.47 12.70
CA ASN A 152 -8.73 15.28 11.86
C ASN A 152 -8.69 15.70 10.39
N PHE A 153 -7.90 15.00 9.57
CA PHE A 153 -7.72 15.31 8.15
C PHE A 153 -8.87 14.82 7.26
N ASN A 154 -9.75 13.94 7.77
CA ASN A 154 -10.92 13.50 7.02
C ASN A 154 -12.02 14.59 7.11
N PRO A 155 -12.40 15.25 5.98
CA PRO A 155 -13.42 16.30 5.99
C PRO A 155 -14.78 15.83 6.51
N GLN A 156 -15.12 14.54 6.33
CA GLN A 156 -16.37 13.98 6.84
C GLN A 156 -16.41 13.97 8.37
N GLY A 157 -15.28 13.79 9.05
CA GLY A 157 -15.19 13.86 10.50
C GLY A 157 -15.64 15.21 11.03
N LYS A 158 -15.21 16.32 10.38
CA LYS A 158 -15.64 17.68 10.75
C LYS A 158 -17.12 17.93 10.48
N ILE A 159 -17.67 17.42 9.39
CA ILE A 159 -19.09 17.54 9.04
C ILE A 159 -19.97 16.80 10.07
N ILE A 160 -19.56 15.61 10.48
CA ILE A 160 -20.32 14.79 11.43
C ILE A 160 -20.31 15.40 12.83
N ILE A 161 -19.15 15.91 13.27
CA ILE A 161 -19.04 16.52 14.60
C ILE A 161 -19.82 17.83 14.69
N SER A 162 -19.91 18.59 13.58
CA SER A 162 -20.73 19.79 13.51
C SER A 162 -22.21 19.44 13.76
N ASN A 163 -22.85 20.20 14.63
CA ASN A 163 -24.25 19.98 15.06
C ASN A 163 -24.47 18.63 15.79
N SER A 164 -23.43 18.07 16.43
CA SER A 164 -23.55 16.95 17.37
C SER A 164 -23.42 17.41 18.81
N ASN A 165 -23.82 16.56 19.75
CA ASN A 165 -23.64 16.82 21.18
C ASN A 165 -22.17 16.94 21.60
N TYR A 166 -21.25 16.53 20.75
CA TYR A 166 -19.79 16.48 20.99
C TYR A 166 -19.04 17.68 20.39
N GLU A 167 -19.74 18.64 19.74
CA GLU A 167 -19.10 19.77 19.06
C GLU A 167 -18.27 20.64 20.00
N ASN A 168 -18.77 20.92 21.19
CA ASN A 168 -18.08 21.76 22.17
C ASN A 168 -16.80 21.10 22.69
N GLU A 169 -16.85 19.80 23.00
CA GLU A 169 -15.68 19.03 23.44
C GLU A 169 -14.64 18.94 22.30
N TYR A 170 -15.09 18.79 21.06
CA TYR A 170 -14.19 18.78 19.90
C TYR A 170 -13.49 20.13 19.69
N LYS A 171 -14.18 21.26 19.85
CA LYS A 171 -13.60 22.61 19.81
C LYS A 171 -12.57 22.83 20.92
N GLU A 172 -12.78 22.26 22.10
CA GLU A 172 -11.79 22.29 23.17
C GLU A 172 -10.52 21.52 22.79
N LEU A 173 -10.67 20.34 22.17
CA LEU A 173 -9.53 19.59 21.65
C LEU A 173 -8.80 20.32 20.52
N GLU A 174 -9.49 21.04 19.63
CA GLU A 174 -8.87 21.91 18.63
C GLU A 174 -8.00 22.99 19.29
N LYS A 175 -8.50 23.63 20.35
CA LYS A 175 -7.74 24.63 21.11
C LYS A 175 -6.51 24.02 21.80
N ASN A 176 -6.66 22.83 22.37
CA ASN A 176 -5.55 22.14 23.01
C ASN A 176 -4.48 21.73 21.99
N LEU A 177 -4.89 21.27 20.80
CA LEU A 177 -3.97 20.98 19.71
C LEU A 177 -3.21 22.25 19.27
N GLN A 178 -3.88 23.37 19.16
CA GLN A 178 -3.24 24.65 18.80
C GLN A 178 -2.23 25.11 19.85
N ASN A 179 -2.51 24.94 21.13
CA ASN A 179 -1.57 25.23 22.22
C ASN A 179 -0.34 24.34 22.15
N ASN A 180 -0.54 23.03 22.01
CA ASN A 180 0.55 22.05 21.83
C ASN A 180 1.39 22.37 20.59
N PHE A 181 0.76 22.73 19.46
CA PHE A 181 1.44 23.17 18.24
C PHE A 181 2.33 24.39 18.47
N ASN A 182 1.83 25.42 19.14
CA ASN A 182 2.58 26.66 19.41
C ASN A 182 3.82 26.38 20.29
N GLU A 183 3.65 25.58 21.34
CA GLU A 183 4.74 25.19 22.23
C GLU A 183 5.80 24.36 21.49
N LYS A 184 5.34 23.40 20.69
CA LYS A 184 6.22 22.50 19.91
C LYS A 184 7.01 23.31 18.86
N THR A 185 6.35 24.21 18.11
CA THR A 185 7.01 25.05 17.12
C THR A 185 8.07 25.93 17.75
N PHE A 186 7.79 26.51 18.93
CA PHE A 186 8.78 27.30 19.68
C PHE A 186 10.00 26.47 20.07
N ILE A 187 9.81 25.26 20.56
CA ILE A 187 10.91 24.36 20.90
C ILE A 187 11.71 23.94 19.67
N LEU A 188 11.04 23.67 18.56
CA LEU A 188 11.69 23.24 17.31
C LEU A 188 12.55 24.34 16.68
N THR A 189 12.16 25.61 16.79
CA THR A 189 12.99 26.74 16.37
C THR A 189 14.22 26.91 17.27
N ASP A 190 14.12 26.52 18.56
CA ASP A 190 15.22 26.61 19.53
C ASP A 190 16.19 25.41 19.48
N ILE A 191 15.77 24.25 18.92
CA ILE A 191 16.61 23.04 18.74
C ILE A 191 17.94 23.34 18.02
N LEU A 192 17.94 24.33 17.17
CA LEU A 192 19.12 24.71 16.38
C LEU A 192 20.23 25.34 17.24
N SER A 193 19.92 25.71 18.48
CA SER A 193 20.81 26.45 19.39
C SER A 193 21.18 25.73 20.69
N LYS A 194 20.51 24.63 21.11
CA LYS A 194 20.64 24.04 22.46
C LYS A 194 20.91 22.51 22.52
N ASN A 195 21.17 22.04 23.72
CA ASN A 195 21.59 20.68 24.10
C ASN A 195 20.51 19.62 23.70
N LYS A 196 20.90 18.62 22.90
CA LYS A 196 20.03 17.67 22.20
C LYS A 196 19.12 16.80 23.09
N MET A 197 19.51 16.50 24.33
CA MET A 197 18.85 15.48 25.15
C MET A 197 17.59 16.01 25.87
N GLU A 198 17.64 17.19 26.48
CA GLU A 198 16.47 17.79 27.16
C GLU A 198 15.38 18.19 26.18
N VAL A 199 15.78 18.58 24.98
CA VAL A 199 14.86 18.99 23.93
C VAL A 199 14.12 17.78 23.37
N LYS A 200 14.78 16.64 23.21
CA LYS A 200 14.15 15.41 22.71
C LYS A 200 13.05 14.93 23.65
N GLU A 201 13.29 14.91 24.95
CA GLU A 201 12.29 14.48 25.95
C GLU A 201 11.04 15.37 25.92
N LYS A 202 11.23 16.71 25.80
CA LYS A 202 10.08 17.63 25.67
C LYS A 202 9.28 17.40 24.41
N ILE A 203 9.95 17.18 23.27
CA ILE A 203 9.27 16.86 22.01
C ILE A 203 8.51 15.55 22.09
N ASP A 204 9.09 14.52 22.69
CA ASP A 204 8.45 13.22 22.84
C ASP A 204 7.18 13.35 23.71
N ASN A 205 7.22 14.15 24.77
CA ASN A 205 6.05 14.45 25.60
C ASN A 205 4.96 15.19 24.81
N LEU A 206 5.31 16.24 24.06
CA LEU A 206 4.36 16.99 23.23
C LEU A 206 3.78 16.12 22.09
N ASN A 207 4.58 15.24 21.51
CA ASN A 207 4.12 14.25 20.52
C ASN A 207 3.12 13.25 21.14
N TYR A 208 3.36 12.83 22.39
CA TYR A 208 2.46 11.96 23.11
C TYR A 208 1.13 12.67 23.44
N GLU A 209 1.19 13.92 23.88
CA GLU A 209 -0.01 14.74 24.11
C GLU A 209 -0.81 14.97 22.82
N GLU A 210 -0.13 15.35 21.72
CA GLU A 210 -0.76 15.50 20.41
C GLU A 210 -1.49 14.22 19.98
N LYS A 211 -0.82 13.07 20.16
CA LYS A 211 -1.44 11.77 19.86
C LYS A 211 -2.70 11.53 20.69
N ASN A 212 -2.65 11.79 21.99
CA ASN A 212 -3.80 11.63 22.88
C ASN A 212 -4.97 12.55 22.48
N ILE A 213 -4.68 13.80 22.15
CA ILE A 213 -5.69 14.77 21.67
C ILE A 213 -6.35 14.24 20.39
N ARG A 214 -5.58 13.77 19.41
CA ARG A 214 -6.10 13.20 18.14
C ARG A 214 -6.88 11.91 18.36
N ASP A 215 -6.43 11.02 19.24
CA ASP A 215 -7.14 9.77 19.52
C ASP A 215 -8.47 10.04 20.24
N ARG A 216 -8.54 11.01 21.15
CA ARG A 216 -9.81 11.47 21.74
C ARG A 216 -10.75 12.05 20.68
N ALA A 217 -10.23 12.84 19.75
CA ALA A 217 -11.03 13.38 18.64
C ALA A 217 -11.63 12.28 17.76
N LYS A 218 -10.86 11.22 17.44
CA LYS A 218 -11.35 10.04 16.70
C LYS A 218 -12.51 9.35 17.45
N ILE A 219 -12.40 9.22 18.77
CA ILE A 219 -13.45 8.64 19.59
C ILE A 219 -14.72 9.50 19.53
N LEU A 220 -14.59 10.84 19.61
CA LEU A 220 -15.73 11.74 19.52
C LEU A 220 -16.41 11.67 18.14
N ILE A 221 -15.62 11.66 17.05
CA ILE A 221 -16.15 11.48 15.69
C ILE A 221 -16.90 10.15 15.58
N GLY A 222 -16.34 9.07 16.12
CA GLY A 222 -17.00 7.76 16.13
C GLY A 222 -18.31 7.74 16.92
N LYS A 223 -18.39 8.45 18.06
CA LYS A 223 -19.63 8.60 18.85
C LYS A 223 -20.67 9.43 18.10
N ALA A 224 -20.28 10.56 17.52
CA ALA A 224 -21.16 11.42 16.74
C ALA A 224 -21.70 10.69 15.48
N ALA A 225 -20.87 9.89 14.83
CA ALA A 225 -21.28 9.08 13.69
C ALA A 225 -22.34 8.03 14.09
N LYS A 226 -22.15 7.36 15.24
CA LYS A 226 -23.13 6.41 15.76
C LYS A 226 -24.45 7.08 16.12
N GLU A 227 -24.42 8.27 16.72
CA GLU A 227 -25.60 9.04 17.07
C GLU A 227 -26.43 9.41 15.83
N LYS A 228 -25.76 9.77 14.73
CA LYS A 228 -26.39 10.09 13.44
C LYS A 228 -26.67 8.87 12.56
N ASN A 229 -26.35 7.67 13.02
CA ASN A 229 -26.44 6.43 12.24
C ASN A 229 -25.67 6.49 10.91
N GLU A 230 -24.55 7.23 10.90
CA GLU A 230 -23.67 7.40 9.75
C GLU A 230 -22.38 6.59 9.93
N LYS A 231 -21.78 6.13 8.82
CA LYS A 231 -20.48 5.46 8.82
C LYS A 231 -19.41 6.46 8.43
N VAL A 232 -18.43 6.65 9.32
CA VAL A 232 -17.26 7.51 9.08
C VAL A 232 -16.00 6.74 9.39
N GLU A 233 -15.02 6.90 8.54
CA GLU A 233 -13.66 6.45 8.79
C GLU A 233 -12.97 7.46 9.72
N THR A 234 -12.62 6.99 10.93
CA THR A 234 -11.96 7.82 11.94
C THR A 234 -10.43 7.85 11.76
N ASN A 235 -9.86 6.86 11.05
CA ASN A 235 -8.45 6.87 10.67
C ASN A 235 -8.23 7.84 9.51
N ASP A 236 -7.48 8.90 9.77
CA ASP A 236 -7.26 10.01 8.84
C ASP A 236 -5.86 10.05 8.21
N LYS A 237 -5.05 9.01 8.41
CA LYS A 237 -3.66 8.96 7.92
C LYS A 237 -3.55 9.10 6.40
N ASP A 238 -4.46 8.50 5.66
CA ASP A 238 -4.46 8.51 4.20
C ASP A 238 -4.91 9.88 3.63
N TYR A 239 -5.52 10.73 4.46
CA TYR A 239 -5.96 12.07 4.06
C TYR A 239 -4.88 13.15 4.20
N VAL A 240 -3.81 12.92 4.98
CA VAL A 240 -2.77 13.93 5.29
C VAL A 240 -2.13 14.47 4.01
N PHE A 241 -1.66 13.60 3.13
CA PHE A 241 -1.00 13.99 1.89
C PHE A 241 -1.96 14.63 0.88
N ILE A 242 -3.18 14.11 0.80
CA ILE A 242 -4.22 14.67 -0.07
C ILE A 242 -4.61 16.06 0.40
N ASN A 243 -4.77 16.27 1.71
CA ASN A 243 -5.07 17.59 2.28
C ASN A 243 -3.97 18.59 1.97
N PHE A 244 -2.69 18.20 2.14
CA PHE A 244 -1.56 19.03 1.78
C PHE A 244 -1.63 19.47 0.31
N ILE A 245 -1.90 18.54 -0.62
CA ILE A 245 -2.02 18.82 -2.06
C ILE A 245 -3.16 19.83 -2.31
N LEU A 246 -4.33 19.58 -1.75
CA LEU A 246 -5.53 20.39 -2.00
C LEU A 246 -5.41 21.82 -1.47
N GLU A 247 -4.68 22.03 -0.37
CA GLU A 247 -4.54 23.34 0.27
C GLU A 247 -3.38 24.15 -0.30
N ASN A 248 -2.29 23.50 -0.76
CA ASN A 248 -1.03 24.20 -1.03
C ASN A 248 -0.59 24.22 -2.50
N LEU A 249 -1.20 23.42 -3.38
CA LEU A 249 -0.81 23.42 -4.78
C LEU A 249 -1.74 24.25 -5.67
N PRO A 250 -1.25 24.71 -6.84
CA PRO A 250 -2.09 25.41 -7.83
C PRO A 250 -3.22 24.52 -8.34
N LYS A 251 -4.42 25.08 -8.50
CA LYS A 251 -5.64 24.33 -8.89
C LYS A 251 -5.47 23.47 -10.15
N GLY A 252 -4.73 23.95 -11.16
CA GLY A 252 -4.49 23.17 -12.38
C GLY A 252 -3.64 21.92 -12.13
N LEU A 253 -2.63 22.01 -11.25
CA LEU A 253 -1.80 20.87 -10.86
C LEU A 253 -2.59 19.87 -10.00
N ILE A 254 -3.43 20.36 -9.09
CA ILE A 254 -4.33 19.52 -8.29
C ILE A 254 -5.20 18.67 -9.22
N GLY A 255 -5.87 19.30 -10.21
CA GLY A 255 -6.72 18.59 -11.17
C GLY A 255 -5.94 17.54 -11.98
N LEU A 256 -4.72 17.86 -12.43
CA LEU A 256 -3.85 16.93 -13.14
C LEU A 256 -3.45 15.75 -12.28
N LEU A 257 -3.02 15.98 -11.03
CA LEU A 257 -2.64 14.91 -10.10
C LEU A 257 -3.82 14.00 -9.76
N LEU A 258 -5.00 14.56 -9.50
CA LEU A 258 -6.20 13.77 -9.24
C LEU A 258 -6.60 12.92 -10.46
N ALA A 259 -6.56 13.48 -11.66
CA ALA A 259 -6.83 12.75 -12.89
C ALA A 259 -5.85 11.58 -13.08
N VAL A 260 -4.57 11.81 -12.80
CA VAL A 260 -3.54 10.76 -12.91
C VAL A 260 -3.70 9.70 -11.83
N ILE A 261 -4.04 10.05 -10.59
CA ILE A 261 -4.29 9.06 -9.52
C ILE A 261 -5.47 8.15 -9.90
N ILE A 262 -6.59 8.72 -10.36
CA ILE A 262 -7.75 7.95 -10.81
C ILE A 262 -7.36 7.05 -11.99
N SER A 263 -6.68 7.61 -12.99
CA SER A 263 -6.23 6.86 -14.17
C SER A 263 -5.25 5.74 -13.82
N ALA A 264 -4.34 5.95 -12.88
CA ALA A 264 -3.40 4.94 -12.39
C ALA A 264 -4.12 3.80 -11.64
N ALA A 265 -5.11 4.13 -10.81
CA ALA A 265 -5.95 3.16 -10.14
C ALA A 265 -6.72 2.30 -11.15
N MET A 266 -7.34 2.93 -12.17
CA MET A 266 -8.05 2.21 -13.23
C MET A 266 -7.11 1.29 -14.03
N SER A 267 -5.91 1.75 -14.36
CA SER A 267 -4.91 0.99 -15.12
C SER A 267 -4.41 -0.24 -14.35
N SER A 268 -4.11 -0.11 -13.06
CA SER A 268 -3.67 -1.23 -12.23
C SER A 268 -4.78 -2.27 -12.07
N THR A 269 -5.98 -1.85 -11.71
CA THR A 269 -7.14 -2.74 -11.56
C THR A 269 -7.45 -3.47 -12.87
N SER A 270 -7.37 -2.77 -14.02
CA SER A 270 -7.56 -3.37 -15.36
C SER A 270 -6.55 -4.50 -15.61
N SER A 271 -5.30 -4.33 -15.22
CA SER A 271 -4.27 -5.36 -15.40
C SER A 271 -4.56 -6.61 -14.57
N GLU A 272 -4.98 -6.43 -13.30
CA GLU A 272 -5.32 -7.54 -12.41
C GLU A 272 -6.54 -8.32 -12.93
N ILE A 273 -7.61 -7.62 -13.30
CA ILE A 273 -8.82 -8.25 -13.86
C ILE A 273 -8.48 -9.01 -15.14
N ASN A 274 -7.64 -8.43 -16.01
CA ASN A 274 -7.23 -9.08 -17.24
C ASN A 274 -6.36 -10.32 -16.99
N ALA A 275 -5.46 -10.29 -16.00
CA ALA A 275 -4.66 -11.45 -15.61
C ALA A 275 -5.55 -12.58 -15.11
N LEU A 276 -6.49 -12.30 -14.19
CA LEU A 276 -7.47 -13.27 -13.68
C LEU A 276 -8.32 -13.87 -14.81
N ALA A 277 -8.82 -13.02 -15.71
CA ALA A 277 -9.63 -13.45 -16.86
C ALA A 277 -8.84 -14.36 -17.82
N THR A 278 -7.59 -14.00 -18.11
CA THR A 278 -6.71 -14.76 -19.01
C THR A 278 -6.36 -16.12 -18.41
N THR A 279 -5.93 -16.17 -17.15
CA THR A 279 -5.63 -17.41 -16.44
C THR A 279 -6.86 -18.31 -16.37
N THR A 280 -8.02 -17.77 -16.01
CA THR A 280 -9.26 -18.55 -15.96
C THR A 280 -9.61 -19.10 -17.35
N SER A 281 -9.53 -18.30 -18.39
CA SER A 281 -9.94 -18.71 -19.73
C SER A 281 -8.96 -19.69 -20.38
N ILE A 282 -7.65 -19.46 -20.26
CA ILE A 282 -6.63 -20.28 -20.92
C ILE A 282 -6.28 -21.52 -20.08
N ASP A 283 -5.94 -21.31 -18.81
CA ASP A 283 -5.38 -22.39 -17.99
C ASP A 283 -6.46 -23.29 -17.38
N ILE A 284 -7.67 -22.76 -17.14
CA ILE A 284 -8.75 -23.51 -16.55
C ILE A 284 -9.77 -23.93 -17.62
N LEU A 285 -10.43 -22.96 -18.31
CA LEU A 285 -11.53 -23.29 -19.19
C LEU A 285 -11.08 -24.04 -20.46
N LYS A 286 -10.10 -23.51 -21.19
CA LYS A 286 -9.59 -24.14 -22.41
C LYS A 286 -8.98 -25.52 -22.15
N ARG A 287 -8.34 -25.71 -21.00
CA ARG A 287 -7.71 -26.98 -20.64
C ARG A 287 -8.72 -28.07 -20.25
N ASN A 288 -9.81 -27.70 -19.60
CA ASN A 288 -10.76 -28.67 -19.05
C ASN A 288 -12.04 -28.84 -19.87
N PHE A 289 -12.35 -27.92 -20.76
CA PHE A 289 -13.59 -27.91 -21.54
C PHE A 289 -13.34 -27.84 -23.05
N SER A 290 -13.68 -28.87 -23.79
CA SER A 290 -13.43 -29.00 -25.22
C SER A 290 -14.19 -27.98 -26.09
N TYR A 291 -15.28 -27.39 -25.58
CA TYR A 291 -16.02 -26.35 -26.29
C TYR A 291 -15.31 -24.98 -26.27
N VAL A 292 -14.31 -24.79 -25.41
CA VAL A 292 -13.46 -23.60 -25.40
C VAL A 292 -12.23 -23.84 -26.26
N ASN A 293 -12.15 -23.20 -27.39
CA ASN A 293 -11.11 -23.38 -28.40
C ASN A 293 -10.52 -22.04 -28.84
N ASP A 294 -9.49 -22.04 -29.69
CA ASP A 294 -8.82 -20.84 -30.15
C ASP A 294 -9.73 -19.86 -30.92
N GLY A 295 -10.83 -20.36 -31.51
CA GLY A 295 -11.79 -19.52 -32.23
C GLY A 295 -12.70 -18.71 -31.30
N ASN A 296 -12.98 -19.19 -30.11
CA ASN A 296 -13.89 -18.53 -29.17
C ASN A 296 -13.24 -18.06 -27.86
N ILE A 297 -11.93 -18.29 -27.68
CA ILE A 297 -11.21 -17.94 -26.44
C ILE A 297 -11.32 -16.45 -26.07
N ILE A 298 -11.33 -15.57 -27.07
CA ILE A 298 -11.49 -14.11 -26.87
C ILE A 298 -12.85 -13.79 -26.25
N TYR A 299 -13.91 -14.48 -26.68
CA TYR A 299 -15.24 -14.31 -26.10
C TYR A 299 -15.26 -14.75 -24.63
N PHE A 300 -14.72 -15.91 -24.32
CA PHE A 300 -14.62 -16.39 -22.94
C PHE A 300 -13.74 -15.48 -22.07
N THR A 301 -12.63 -14.98 -22.59
CA THR A 301 -11.79 -14.02 -21.85
C THR A 301 -12.55 -12.75 -21.52
N LYS A 302 -13.34 -12.19 -22.45
CA LYS A 302 -14.19 -11.03 -22.17
C LYS A 302 -15.26 -11.32 -21.13
N LEU A 303 -15.87 -12.51 -21.18
CA LEU A 303 -16.87 -12.95 -20.19
C LEU A 303 -16.24 -13.09 -18.79
N MET A 304 -15.04 -13.67 -18.72
CA MET A 304 -14.30 -13.79 -17.44
C MET A 304 -13.81 -12.42 -16.94
N THR A 305 -13.48 -11.49 -17.84
CA THR A 305 -13.18 -10.10 -17.45
C THR A 305 -14.38 -9.43 -16.77
N LEU A 306 -15.57 -9.63 -17.33
CA LEU A 306 -16.81 -9.13 -16.71
C LEU A 306 -17.06 -9.80 -15.34
N PHE A 307 -16.94 -11.12 -15.27
CA PHE A 307 -17.14 -11.88 -14.04
C PHE A 307 -16.18 -11.41 -12.92
N TRP A 308 -14.87 -11.39 -13.19
CA TRP A 308 -13.86 -10.98 -12.20
C TRP A 308 -13.97 -9.49 -11.85
N GLY A 309 -14.38 -8.66 -12.81
CA GLY A 309 -14.66 -7.24 -12.54
C GLY A 309 -15.83 -7.04 -11.58
N LEU A 310 -16.91 -7.80 -11.72
CA LEU A 310 -18.03 -7.78 -10.77
C LEU A 310 -17.62 -8.30 -9.40
N CYS A 311 -16.83 -9.37 -9.32
CA CYS A 311 -16.25 -9.85 -8.06
C CYS A 311 -15.39 -8.77 -7.39
N ALA A 312 -14.55 -8.07 -8.15
CA ALA A 312 -13.72 -6.98 -7.63
C ALA A 312 -14.56 -5.83 -7.07
N ILE A 313 -15.66 -5.44 -7.74
CA ILE A 313 -16.60 -4.43 -7.22
C ILE A 313 -17.23 -4.89 -5.91
N ALA A 314 -17.70 -6.14 -5.85
CA ALA A 314 -18.29 -6.70 -4.63
C ALA A 314 -17.32 -6.66 -3.45
N ILE A 315 -16.05 -7.08 -3.66
CA ILE A 315 -15.00 -7.02 -2.64
C ILE A 315 -14.69 -5.57 -2.24
N ALA A 316 -14.58 -4.66 -3.21
CA ALA A 316 -14.30 -3.24 -2.95
C ALA A 316 -15.40 -2.55 -2.12
N CYS A 317 -16.65 -3.04 -2.22
CA CYS A 317 -17.75 -2.52 -1.40
C CYS A 317 -17.69 -2.99 0.07
N VAL A 318 -16.90 -4.03 0.38
CA VAL A 318 -16.72 -4.59 1.73
C VAL A 318 -15.36 -4.21 2.33
N ALA A 319 -14.37 -3.88 1.50
CA ALA A 319 -12.98 -3.63 1.91
C ALA A 319 -12.76 -2.42 2.85
N PHE A 320 -13.77 -1.54 3.01
CA PHE A 320 -13.72 -0.40 3.94
C PHE A 320 -13.62 -0.79 5.43
N LEU A 321 -13.73 -2.08 5.74
CA LEU A 321 -13.64 -2.60 7.11
C LEU A 321 -12.20 -2.72 7.63
N ALA A 322 -11.18 -2.45 6.79
CA ALA A 322 -9.77 -2.57 7.17
C ALA A 322 -9.17 -1.21 7.54
N ASP A 323 -8.51 -1.12 8.69
CA ASP A 323 -7.86 0.11 9.20
C ASP A 323 -6.67 0.58 8.34
N ASN A 324 -6.00 -0.35 7.65
CA ASN A 324 -4.86 -0.06 6.77
C ASN A 324 -4.89 -0.99 5.55
N LEU A 325 -5.25 -0.44 4.40
CA LEU A 325 -5.40 -1.21 3.15
C LEU A 325 -4.07 -1.83 2.66
N ILE A 326 -2.95 -1.12 2.78
CA ILE A 326 -1.63 -1.63 2.37
C ILE A 326 -1.24 -2.83 3.23
N GLN A 327 -1.46 -2.74 4.53
CA GLN A 327 -1.19 -3.85 5.45
C GLN A 327 -2.11 -5.04 5.15
N LEU A 328 -3.39 -4.82 4.92
CA LEU A 328 -4.35 -5.87 4.56
C LEU A 328 -3.93 -6.62 3.30
N VAL A 329 -3.56 -5.91 2.24
CA VAL A 329 -3.10 -6.50 0.97
C VAL A 329 -1.84 -7.33 1.18
N ASN A 330 -0.88 -6.83 1.97
CA ASN A 330 0.34 -7.57 2.28
C ASN A 330 0.08 -8.81 3.14
N ILE A 331 -0.85 -8.74 4.09
CA ILE A 331 -1.27 -9.90 4.88
C ILE A 331 -1.91 -10.96 3.99
N ILE A 332 -2.90 -10.58 3.17
CA ILE A 332 -3.57 -11.49 2.24
C ILE A 332 -2.55 -12.09 1.27
N GLY A 333 -1.67 -11.26 0.69
CA GLY A 333 -0.59 -11.74 -0.17
C GLY A 333 0.29 -12.77 0.55
N SER A 334 0.70 -12.49 1.78
CA SER A 334 1.60 -13.36 2.54
C SER A 334 0.99 -14.72 2.92
N ILE A 335 -0.34 -14.81 3.00
CA ILE A 335 -1.03 -16.09 3.23
C ILE A 335 -0.87 -17.03 2.01
N PHE A 336 -0.80 -16.50 0.79
CA PHE A 336 -0.76 -17.30 -0.43
C PHE A 336 0.61 -17.33 -1.11
N TYR A 337 1.34 -16.22 -1.10
CA TYR A 337 2.54 -16.03 -1.91
C TYR A 337 3.67 -17.01 -1.55
N GLY A 338 3.87 -17.31 -0.28
CA GLY A 338 4.92 -18.26 0.13
C GLY A 338 4.69 -19.67 -0.43
N ASN A 339 3.46 -20.17 -0.30
CA ASN A 339 3.08 -21.49 -0.81
C ASN A 339 3.21 -21.56 -2.35
N VAL A 340 2.68 -20.55 -3.05
CA VAL A 340 2.77 -20.46 -4.52
C VAL A 340 4.23 -20.41 -4.98
N LEU A 341 5.07 -19.58 -4.34
CA LEU A 341 6.52 -19.52 -4.64
C LEU A 341 7.16 -20.88 -4.50
N GLY A 342 6.89 -21.62 -3.42
CA GLY A 342 7.45 -22.93 -3.20
C GLY A 342 7.05 -23.93 -4.28
N ILE A 343 5.80 -23.92 -4.76
CA ILE A 343 5.34 -24.74 -5.89
C ILE A 343 6.17 -24.44 -7.15
N PHE A 344 6.38 -23.15 -7.47
CA PHE A 344 7.20 -22.76 -8.61
C PHE A 344 8.66 -23.17 -8.45
N LEU A 345 9.25 -23.02 -7.27
CA LEU A 345 10.62 -23.47 -7.00
C LEU A 345 10.76 -24.98 -7.16
N ILE A 346 9.78 -25.75 -6.69
CA ILE A 346 9.75 -27.20 -6.93
C ILE A 346 9.72 -27.49 -8.45
N ALA A 347 8.82 -26.83 -9.18
CA ALA A 347 8.67 -27.05 -10.61
C ALA A 347 9.93 -26.73 -11.41
N PHE A 348 10.71 -25.70 -11.01
CA PHE A 348 11.93 -25.33 -11.71
C PHE A 348 13.16 -26.12 -11.28
N PHE A 349 13.32 -26.39 -9.98
CA PHE A 349 14.57 -26.91 -9.42
C PHE A 349 14.46 -28.34 -8.91
N LEU A 350 13.29 -28.85 -8.53
CA LEU A 350 13.08 -30.17 -7.93
C LEU A 350 12.23 -31.06 -8.83
N LYS A 351 12.63 -31.22 -10.10
CA LYS A 351 11.89 -31.95 -11.14
C LYS A 351 11.62 -33.44 -10.82
N ALA A 352 12.29 -34.01 -9.82
CA ALA A 352 12.08 -35.39 -9.39
C ALA A 352 10.76 -35.57 -8.65
N LEU A 353 10.17 -34.51 -8.07
CA LEU A 353 8.94 -34.59 -7.31
C LEU A 353 7.71 -34.79 -8.22
N GLN A 354 6.85 -35.74 -7.87
CA GLN A 354 5.63 -36.02 -8.60
C GLN A 354 4.60 -34.89 -8.40
N SER A 355 3.82 -34.58 -9.45
CA SER A 355 2.81 -33.53 -9.43
C SER A 355 1.76 -33.74 -8.34
N ASN A 356 1.35 -34.99 -8.08
CA ASN A 356 0.37 -35.31 -7.03
C ASN A 356 0.92 -35.02 -5.63
N ALA A 357 2.20 -35.33 -5.36
CA ALA A 357 2.83 -35.02 -4.09
C ALA A 357 2.90 -33.50 -3.85
N VAL A 358 3.22 -32.74 -4.89
CA VAL A 358 3.25 -31.26 -4.82
C VAL A 358 1.85 -30.67 -4.60
N PHE A 359 0.85 -31.20 -5.27
CA PHE A 359 -0.55 -30.73 -5.14
C PHE A 359 -1.08 -30.97 -3.72
N ILE A 360 -0.91 -32.19 -3.19
CA ILE A 360 -1.33 -32.52 -1.82
C ILE A 360 -0.51 -31.70 -0.80
N GLY A 361 0.80 -31.60 -1.00
CA GLY A 361 1.69 -30.80 -0.16
C GLY A 361 1.28 -29.33 -0.12
N ALA A 362 0.88 -28.76 -1.25
CA ALA A 362 0.40 -27.38 -1.34
C ALA A 362 -0.92 -27.17 -0.56
N ILE A 363 -1.86 -28.09 -0.66
CA ILE A 363 -3.13 -28.02 0.09
C ILE A 363 -2.87 -28.07 1.60
N ILE A 364 -2.07 -29.03 2.05
CA ILE A 364 -1.74 -29.19 3.47
C ILE A 364 -1.03 -27.93 3.98
N THR A 365 -0.04 -27.44 3.24
CA THR A 365 0.69 -26.21 3.59
C THR A 365 -0.25 -25.02 3.68
N GLN A 366 -1.19 -24.87 2.74
CA GLN A 366 -2.13 -23.76 2.75
C GLN A 366 -3.01 -23.76 4.00
N ILE A 367 -3.46 -24.93 4.42
CA ILE A 367 -4.24 -25.08 5.66
C ILE A 367 -3.38 -24.68 6.88
N ILE A 368 -2.13 -25.13 6.93
CA ILE A 368 -1.19 -24.78 8.02
C ILE A 368 -0.94 -23.27 8.07
N ILE A 369 -0.74 -22.61 6.91
CA ILE A 369 -0.53 -21.16 6.85
C ILE A 369 -1.76 -20.40 7.36
N ILE A 370 -2.97 -20.82 6.97
CA ILE A 370 -4.20 -20.19 7.44
C ILE A 370 -4.34 -20.33 8.96
N ILE A 371 -4.01 -21.50 9.51
CA ILE A 371 -4.00 -21.74 10.95
C ILE A 371 -2.95 -20.85 11.62
N ALA A 372 -1.72 -20.79 11.09
CA ALA A 372 -0.64 -19.98 11.62
C ALA A 372 -0.99 -18.49 11.63
N TRP A 373 -1.65 -18.00 10.58
CA TRP A 373 -2.15 -16.64 10.50
C TRP A 373 -3.29 -16.38 11.50
N PHE A 374 -4.23 -17.30 11.62
CA PHE A 374 -5.39 -17.14 12.52
C PHE A 374 -5.00 -17.09 13.99
N TYR A 375 -3.99 -17.87 14.40
CA TYR A 375 -3.45 -17.89 15.76
C TYR A 375 -2.26 -16.93 15.97
N ASP A 376 -1.93 -16.09 14.99
CA ASP A 376 -0.84 -15.10 15.03
C ASP A 376 0.53 -15.71 15.48
N TRP A 377 0.88 -16.89 14.93
CA TRP A 377 2.11 -17.60 15.29
C TRP A 377 3.36 -16.80 14.92
N MET A 378 3.28 -15.98 13.87
CA MET A 378 4.38 -15.16 13.39
C MET A 378 3.87 -13.96 12.57
N PRO A 379 4.63 -12.84 12.48
CA PRO A 379 4.32 -11.73 11.60
C PRO A 379 4.19 -12.12 10.13
N PHE A 380 3.31 -11.45 9.42
CA PHE A 380 2.91 -11.81 8.05
C PHE A 380 4.08 -11.97 7.05
N LEU A 381 5.16 -11.19 7.20
CA LEU A 381 6.34 -11.33 6.32
C LEU A 381 7.01 -12.70 6.45
N TRP A 382 7.04 -13.27 7.64
CA TRP A 382 7.59 -14.61 7.88
C TRP A 382 6.74 -15.73 7.33
N LEU A 383 5.42 -15.52 7.16
CA LEU A 383 4.53 -16.51 6.53
C LEU A 383 4.95 -16.85 5.10
N ASN A 384 5.59 -15.89 4.38
CA ASN A 384 6.10 -16.16 3.02
C ASN A 384 7.25 -17.17 3.05
N VAL A 385 8.18 -17.01 3.98
CA VAL A 385 9.31 -17.94 4.16
C VAL A 385 8.78 -19.29 4.62
N PHE A 386 7.94 -19.28 5.65
CA PHE A 386 7.35 -20.47 6.24
C PHE A 386 6.57 -21.28 5.20
N GLY A 387 5.67 -20.64 4.44
CA GLY A 387 4.87 -21.30 3.42
C GLY A 387 5.71 -21.90 2.31
N CYS A 388 6.74 -21.18 1.84
CA CYS A 388 7.65 -21.67 0.80
C CYS A 388 8.44 -22.91 1.27
N VAL A 389 9.01 -22.87 2.47
CA VAL A 389 9.78 -23.98 3.03
C VAL A 389 8.88 -25.19 3.32
N MET A 390 7.70 -24.94 3.93
CA MET A 390 6.77 -26.00 4.30
C MET A 390 6.22 -26.78 3.09
N VAL A 391 5.85 -26.10 2.00
CA VAL A 391 5.37 -26.82 0.80
C VAL A 391 6.47 -27.69 0.19
N ILE A 392 7.72 -27.22 0.19
CA ILE A 392 8.84 -28.00 -0.31
C ILE A 392 9.05 -29.25 0.57
N LEU A 393 9.08 -29.09 1.90
CA LEU A 393 9.29 -30.18 2.84
C LEU A 393 8.15 -31.22 2.80
N ILE A 394 6.90 -30.77 2.84
CA ILE A 394 5.72 -31.67 2.84
C ILE A 394 5.65 -32.41 1.50
N SER A 395 5.86 -31.71 0.37
CA SER A 395 5.85 -32.35 -0.95
C SER A 395 6.95 -33.42 -1.07
N PHE A 396 8.14 -33.15 -0.51
CA PHE A 396 9.22 -34.12 -0.47
C PHE A 396 8.89 -35.34 0.39
N LEU A 397 8.30 -35.14 1.57
CA LEU A 397 7.88 -36.24 2.45
C LEU A 397 6.83 -37.11 1.78
N ILE A 398 5.81 -36.52 1.13
CA ILE A 398 4.77 -37.27 0.40
C ILE A 398 5.35 -38.02 -0.80
N HIS A 399 6.39 -37.49 -1.45
CA HIS A 399 7.02 -38.16 -2.57
C HIS A 399 7.81 -39.43 -2.15
N LEU A 400 8.34 -39.45 -0.92
CA LEU A 400 9.08 -40.59 -0.36
C LEU A 400 8.16 -41.73 0.14
N THR A 401 6.91 -41.42 0.42
CA THR A 401 5.88 -42.42 0.81
C THR A 401 5.14 -42.95 -0.40
#